data_16f154fa2c527f35cd9593a12a508180
#
_entry.id   16f154fa2c527f35cd9593a12a508180
#
_cell.length_a   1.000
_cell.length_b   1.000
_cell.length_c   1.000
_cell.angle_alpha   90.00
_cell.angle_beta   90.00
_cell.angle_gamma   90.00
#
_symmetry.space_group_name_H-M   'P 1'
#
loop_
_entity.id
_entity.type
_entity.pdbx_description
1 polymer ?
#
loop_
_entity_poly.entity_id
_entity_poly.type
_entity_poly.pdbx_seq_one_letter_code
_entity_poly.pdbx_strand_id
1 'polypeptide(L)'
;SYLDLPNSANPGDEAEEGEVRGRLSRRQVTWAAELPADNRVTGGEWWEATVEPGFVSIEQDYADWLDIELGDVIEFEINAQTVSAEVSSFRSVRWDNMQPNFFIIFSPGTIDHLGATFLSTALMEREQKILLNELVQRFPTIVVIEIDALIEQIQNIIAQVTSAIELISVLVLVCGALVLLA
;
A
#
# COMPACT_ATOMS: atom_id res chain seq x y z
N SER A 1 13.70 -22.20 -9.57
CA SER A 1 12.76 -23.06 -8.91
C SER A 1 11.42 -22.36 -9.02
N TYR A 2 10.49 -22.92 -9.81
CA TYR A 2 9.09 -22.53 -9.60
C TYR A 2 8.86 -22.66 -8.10
N LEU A 3 8.16 -21.73 -7.45
CA LEU A 3 7.42 -22.10 -6.28
C LEU A 3 6.52 -23.27 -6.75
N ASP A 4 7.11 -24.45 -6.83
CA ASP A 4 6.40 -25.68 -6.62
C ASP A 4 5.94 -25.56 -5.18
N LEU A 5 4.86 -24.82 -5.03
CA LEU A 5 3.98 -25.00 -3.90
C LEU A 5 3.82 -26.50 -3.84
N PRO A 6 4.25 -27.16 -2.76
CA PRO A 6 4.40 -28.59 -2.75
C PRO A 6 3.12 -29.20 -3.28
N ASN A 7 3.24 -30.00 -4.34
CA ASN A 7 2.14 -30.80 -4.89
C ASN A 7 1.82 -31.88 -3.87
N SER A 8 1.37 -31.47 -2.71
CA SER A 8 0.88 -32.33 -1.66
C SER A 8 -0.62 -32.41 -1.84
N ALA A 9 -1.08 -33.59 -2.16
CA ALA A 9 -2.50 -33.94 -2.29
C ALA A 9 -3.23 -33.90 -0.93
N ASN A 10 -3.00 -32.87 -0.13
CA ASN A 10 -3.62 -32.64 1.15
C ASN A 10 -4.63 -31.48 1.02
N PRO A 11 -5.92 -31.67 1.31
CA PRO A 11 -6.93 -30.60 1.15
C PRO A 11 -6.63 -29.33 1.97
N GLY A 12 -5.73 -29.40 2.95
CA GLY A 12 -5.24 -28.27 3.73
C GLY A 12 -4.31 -27.36 2.92
N ASP A 13 -3.42 -27.96 2.14
CA ASP A 13 -2.39 -27.23 1.39
C ASP A 13 -3.00 -26.49 0.19
N GLU A 14 -4.01 -27.06 -0.47
CA GLU A 14 -4.74 -26.37 -1.55
C GLU A 14 -5.50 -25.13 -1.03
N ALA A 15 -5.96 -25.15 0.23
CA ALA A 15 -6.62 -24.01 0.85
C ALA A 15 -5.61 -22.90 1.19
N GLU A 16 -4.41 -23.23 1.65
CA GLU A 16 -3.33 -22.27 1.92
C GLU A 16 -2.77 -21.68 0.62
N GLU A 17 -2.55 -22.49 -0.41
CA GLU A 17 -2.18 -22.02 -1.76
C GLU A 17 -3.21 -21.06 -2.36
N GLY A 18 -4.49 -21.39 -2.25
CA GLY A 18 -5.60 -20.54 -2.71
C GLY A 18 -5.66 -19.24 -1.94
N GLU A 19 -5.29 -19.24 -0.65
CA GLU A 19 -5.24 -18.05 0.20
C GLU A 19 -4.05 -17.15 -0.15
N VAL A 20 -2.86 -17.68 -0.37
CA VAL A 20 -1.67 -16.94 -0.81
C VAL A 20 -1.91 -16.29 -2.18
N ARG A 21 -2.40 -17.05 -3.16
CA ARG A 21 -2.79 -16.51 -4.48
C ARG A 21 -3.87 -15.43 -4.37
N GLY A 22 -4.88 -15.63 -3.53
CA GLY A 22 -5.93 -14.63 -3.27
C GLY A 22 -5.41 -13.37 -2.59
N ARG A 23 -4.35 -13.46 -1.81
CA ARG A 23 -3.68 -12.32 -1.16
C ARG A 23 -2.83 -11.51 -2.15
N LEU A 24 -2.08 -12.17 -3.02
CA LEU A 24 -1.27 -11.52 -4.06
C LEU A 24 -2.15 -10.83 -5.12
N SER A 25 -3.24 -11.46 -5.56
CA SER A 25 -4.12 -10.92 -6.61
C SER A 25 -4.95 -9.69 -6.21
N ARG A 26 -5.03 -9.34 -4.93
CA ARG A 26 -5.79 -8.17 -4.44
C ARG A 26 -4.93 -6.95 -4.14
N ARG A 27 -3.63 -7.02 -4.36
CA ARG A 27 -2.74 -5.89 -4.09
C ARG A 27 -2.57 -5.02 -5.33
N GLN A 28 -2.45 -3.73 -5.08
CA GLN A 28 -2.04 -2.80 -6.12
C GLN A 28 -0.57 -3.02 -6.41
N VAL A 29 -0.23 -3.11 -7.68
CA VAL A 29 1.13 -3.29 -8.18
C VAL A 29 1.51 -2.11 -9.06
N THR A 30 2.81 -1.87 -9.20
CA THR A 30 3.36 -0.83 -10.07
C THR A 30 4.65 -1.33 -10.72
N TRP A 31 5.21 -0.54 -11.62
CA TRP A 31 6.55 -0.75 -12.14
C TRP A 31 7.39 0.52 -11.98
N ALA A 32 8.69 0.38 -11.82
CA ALA A 32 9.62 1.49 -11.71
C ALA A 32 11.00 1.11 -12.22
N ALA A 33 11.66 2.04 -12.94
CA ALA A 33 13.06 1.87 -13.34
C ALA A 33 14.01 2.21 -12.19
N GLU A 34 13.67 3.23 -11.41
CA GLU A 34 14.47 3.72 -10.28
C GLU A 34 13.81 3.35 -8.95
N LEU A 35 14.64 3.10 -7.93
CA LEU A 35 14.15 2.87 -6.58
C LEU A 35 13.45 4.13 -6.05
N PRO A 36 12.19 4.05 -5.59
CA PRO A 36 11.53 5.20 -4.98
C PRO A 36 12.32 5.76 -3.78
N ALA A 37 12.36 7.08 -3.64
CA ALA A 37 13.24 7.79 -2.68
C ALA A 37 12.99 7.43 -1.20
N ASP A 38 11.80 6.97 -0.88
CA ASP A 38 11.35 6.54 0.45
C ASP A 38 11.42 5.03 0.66
N ASN A 39 12.01 4.32 -0.28
CA ASN A 39 12.26 2.88 -0.22
C ASN A 39 13.76 2.61 -0.04
N ARG A 40 14.07 1.52 0.65
CA ARG A 40 15.44 1.05 0.86
C ARG A 40 15.51 -0.46 0.63
N VAL A 41 16.44 -0.91 -0.21
CA VAL A 41 16.70 -2.35 -0.40
C VAL A 41 17.25 -2.94 0.90
N THR A 42 16.66 -4.04 1.34
CA THR A 42 17.00 -4.80 2.56
C THR A 42 17.65 -6.13 2.24
N GLY A 43 17.37 -6.70 1.07
CA GLY A 43 17.94 -7.95 0.58
C GLY A 43 17.95 -7.99 -0.95
N GLY A 44 18.89 -8.73 -1.54
CA GLY A 44 19.06 -8.78 -2.99
C GLY A 44 19.57 -7.46 -3.60
N GLU A 45 19.29 -7.25 -4.86
CA GLU A 45 19.74 -6.08 -5.60
C GLU A 45 18.57 -5.46 -6.40
N TRP A 46 18.48 -4.12 -6.39
CA TRP A 46 17.60 -3.40 -7.29
C TRP A 46 18.16 -3.48 -8.71
N TRP A 47 17.27 -3.62 -9.68
CA TRP A 47 17.67 -3.69 -11.09
C TRP A 47 18.25 -2.39 -11.64
N GLU A 48 19.05 -2.52 -12.68
CA GLU A 48 19.51 -1.37 -13.46
C GLU A 48 18.39 -0.88 -14.43
N ALA A 49 18.48 0.38 -14.86
CA ALA A 49 17.46 0.99 -15.74
C ALA A 49 17.26 0.25 -17.09
N THR A 50 18.26 -0.54 -17.51
CA THR A 50 18.26 -1.32 -18.75
C THR A 50 17.99 -2.81 -18.54
N VAL A 51 17.45 -3.19 -17.38
CA VAL A 51 17.16 -4.59 -17.06
C VAL A 51 16.15 -5.19 -18.04
N GLU A 52 16.30 -6.49 -18.32
CA GLU A 52 15.27 -7.24 -19.03
C GLU A 52 14.00 -7.37 -18.18
N PRO A 53 12.80 -7.44 -18.81
CA PRO A 53 11.56 -7.67 -18.09
C PRO A 53 11.57 -8.99 -17.30
N GLY A 54 10.75 -9.07 -16.26
CA GLY A 54 10.52 -10.32 -15.52
C GLY A 54 11.06 -10.34 -14.11
N PHE A 55 11.45 -9.18 -13.54
CA PHE A 55 11.84 -9.07 -12.14
C PHE A 55 10.79 -8.34 -11.30
N VAL A 56 10.77 -8.67 -10.01
CA VAL A 56 9.90 -8.04 -9.01
C VAL A 56 10.66 -7.76 -7.72
N SER A 57 10.37 -6.62 -7.12
CA SER A 57 10.81 -6.25 -5.77
C SER A 57 9.62 -6.24 -4.83
N ILE A 58 9.76 -6.87 -3.67
CA ILE A 58 8.68 -7.03 -2.69
C ILE A 58 9.04 -6.31 -1.39
N GLU A 59 8.05 -5.75 -0.73
CA GLU A 59 8.23 -5.17 0.59
C GLU A 59 8.54 -6.27 1.61
N GLN A 60 9.53 -6.02 2.50
CA GLN A 60 10.13 -7.04 3.37
C GLN A 60 9.11 -7.73 4.28
N ASP A 61 8.32 -6.98 5.04
CA ASP A 61 7.36 -7.56 5.99
C ASP A 61 6.27 -8.35 5.25
N TYR A 62 5.96 -7.93 4.01
CA TYR A 62 5.01 -8.62 3.15
C TYR A 62 5.57 -9.92 2.57
N ALA A 63 6.86 -9.93 2.22
CA ALA A 63 7.56 -11.13 1.76
C ALA A 63 7.71 -12.14 2.90
N ASP A 64 8.12 -11.68 4.10
CA ASP A 64 8.25 -12.51 5.29
C ASP A 64 6.91 -13.16 5.69
N TRP A 65 5.81 -12.42 5.55
CA TRP A 65 4.48 -12.93 5.84
C TRP A 65 3.98 -14.01 4.88
N LEU A 66 4.48 -14.02 3.64
CA LEU A 66 4.15 -14.98 2.59
C LEU A 66 5.21 -16.08 2.42
N ASP A 67 6.28 -16.06 3.23
CA ASP A 67 7.42 -16.98 3.15
C ASP A 67 8.10 -16.99 1.76
N ILE A 68 8.28 -15.79 1.18
CA ILE A 68 8.88 -15.58 -0.14
C ILE A 68 10.39 -15.38 0.01
N GLU A 69 11.18 -16.08 -0.80
CA GLU A 69 12.63 -15.98 -0.82
C GLU A 69 13.16 -15.28 -2.09
N LEU A 70 14.41 -14.79 -2.01
CA LEU A 70 15.08 -14.21 -3.20
C LEU A 70 15.32 -15.30 -4.25
N GLY A 71 15.02 -14.96 -5.51
CA GLY A 71 15.11 -15.87 -6.64
C GLY A 71 13.87 -16.71 -6.89
N ASP A 72 12.86 -16.62 -6.04
CA ASP A 72 11.56 -17.24 -6.29
C ASP A 72 10.90 -16.65 -7.53
N VAL A 73 10.24 -17.51 -8.30
CA VAL A 73 9.44 -17.08 -9.44
C VAL A 73 7.96 -17.12 -9.04
N ILE A 74 7.33 -15.96 -9.02
CA ILE A 74 5.94 -15.80 -8.59
C ILE A 74 5.06 -15.50 -9.79
N GLU A 75 3.92 -16.14 -9.84
CA GLU A 75 2.86 -15.86 -10.81
C GLU A 75 1.84 -14.89 -10.23
N PHE A 76 1.60 -13.81 -10.96
CA PHE A 76 0.62 -12.78 -10.64
C PHE A 76 -0.52 -12.78 -11.65
N GLU A 77 -1.74 -12.67 -11.18
CA GLU A 77 -2.88 -12.42 -12.05
C GLU A 77 -3.21 -10.92 -12.06
N ILE A 78 -2.93 -10.24 -13.16
CA ILE A 78 -3.14 -8.80 -13.34
C ILE A 78 -4.05 -8.58 -14.54
N ASN A 79 -5.24 -7.97 -14.33
CA ASN A 79 -6.24 -7.73 -15.40
C ASN A 79 -6.59 -9.01 -16.20
N ALA A 80 -6.74 -10.15 -15.51
CA ALA A 80 -6.99 -11.47 -16.09
C ALA A 80 -5.86 -11.98 -17.03
N GLN A 81 -4.65 -11.48 -16.86
CA GLN A 81 -3.45 -11.98 -17.51
C GLN A 81 -2.47 -12.49 -16.45
N THR A 82 -1.88 -13.66 -16.71
CA THR A 82 -0.84 -14.21 -15.83
C THR A 82 0.52 -13.65 -16.22
N VAL A 83 1.21 -13.09 -15.24
CA VAL A 83 2.57 -12.56 -15.37
C VAL A 83 3.46 -13.25 -14.36
N SER A 84 4.56 -13.84 -14.83
CA SER A 84 5.58 -14.47 -13.97
C SER A 84 6.75 -13.50 -13.78
N ALA A 85 7.25 -13.39 -12.57
CA ALA A 85 8.42 -12.56 -12.26
C ALA A 85 9.28 -13.19 -11.15
N GLU A 86 10.61 -13.04 -11.29
CA GLU A 86 11.60 -13.49 -10.31
C GLU A 86 11.82 -12.41 -9.26
N VAL A 87 11.86 -12.80 -7.99
CA VAL A 87 12.11 -11.91 -6.86
C VAL A 87 13.59 -11.53 -6.82
N SER A 88 13.92 -10.32 -7.28
CA SER A 88 15.30 -9.82 -7.31
C SER A 88 15.70 -9.11 -6.03
N SER A 89 14.77 -8.54 -5.31
CA SER A 89 15.07 -7.79 -4.09
C SER A 89 13.91 -7.67 -3.13
N PHE A 90 14.25 -7.49 -1.85
CA PHE A 90 13.36 -7.03 -0.80
C PHE A 90 13.66 -5.59 -0.46
N ARG A 91 12.66 -4.86 0.02
CA ARG A 91 12.79 -3.45 0.40
C ARG A 91 11.94 -3.09 1.59
N SER A 92 12.43 -2.20 2.43
CA SER A 92 11.61 -1.52 3.43
C SER A 92 11.01 -0.26 2.84
N VAL A 93 9.77 0.02 3.22
CA VAL A 93 8.98 1.14 2.71
C VAL A 93 8.60 2.05 3.87
N ARG A 94 8.75 3.35 3.69
CA ARG A 94 8.29 4.33 4.67
C ARG A 94 6.85 4.75 4.36
N TRP A 95 5.91 4.26 5.16
CA TRP A 95 4.47 4.46 4.96
C TRP A 95 3.91 5.76 5.55
N ASP A 96 4.71 6.50 6.34
CA ASP A 96 4.27 7.67 7.12
C ASP A 96 4.38 9.01 6.37
N ASN A 97 4.83 9.01 5.12
CA ASN A 97 5.15 10.21 4.35
C ASN A 97 4.08 10.63 3.32
N MET A 98 2.91 9.98 3.34
CA MET A 98 1.80 10.21 2.38
C MET A 98 2.20 10.10 0.89
N GLN A 99 3.31 9.48 0.57
CA GLN A 99 3.69 9.16 -0.80
C GLN A 99 3.00 7.86 -1.24
N PRO A 100 2.62 7.76 -2.53
CA PRO A 100 2.10 6.51 -3.07
C PRO A 100 3.17 5.43 -2.99
N ASN A 101 2.94 4.42 -2.17
CA ASN A 101 3.82 3.27 -2.02
C ASN A 101 3.10 1.97 -2.34
N PHE A 102 3.86 0.98 -2.78
CA PHE A 102 3.35 -0.30 -3.23
C PHE A 102 4.13 -1.43 -2.57
N PHE A 103 3.43 -2.50 -2.21
CA PHE A 103 4.07 -3.71 -1.68
C PHE A 103 4.90 -4.42 -2.75
N ILE A 104 4.47 -4.33 -4.01
CA ILE A 104 5.03 -5.06 -5.15
C ILE A 104 5.36 -4.06 -6.25
N ILE A 105 6.63 -4.03 -6.68
CA ILE A 105 7.11 -3.22 -7.80
C ILE A 105 7.78 -4.13 -8.82
N PHE A 106 7.37 -4.04 -10.07
CA PHE A 106 7.96 -4.78 -11.18
C PHE A 106 9.05 -3.99 -11.89
N SER A 107 9.98 -4.71 -12.53
CA SER A 107 10.92 -4.10 -13.46
C SER A 107 10.20 -3.56 -14.69
N PRO A 108 10.76 -2.52 -15.36
CA PRO A 108 10.22 -2.01 -16.63
C PRO A 108 10.02 -3.09 -17.68
N GLY A 109 8.98 -2.97 -18.50
CA GLY A 109 8.66 -3.93 -19.55
C GLY A 109 7.87 -5.16 -19.08
N THR A 110 7.79 -5.41 -17.77
CA THR A 110 7.11 -6.61 -17.25
C THR A 110 5.58 -6.46 -17.29
N ILE A 111 5.05 -5.33 -16.82
CA ILE A 111 3.59 -5.11 -16.72
C ILE A 111 3.10 -3.79 -17.34
N ASP A 112 3.98 -2.95 -17.84
CA ASP A 112 3.66 -1.63 -18.41
C ASP A 112 2.83 -1.69 -19.71
N HIS A 113 2.79 -2.85 -20.37
CA HIS A 113 1.89 -3.12 -21.50
C HIS A 113 0.44 -3.43 -21.06
N LEU A 114 0.19 -3.63 -19.76
CA LEU A 114 -1.14 -3.84 -19.22
C LEU A 114 -1.83 -2.51 -18.96
N GLY A 115 -3.18 -2.52 -18.91
CA GLY A 115 -3.94 -1.31 -18.59
C GLY A 115 -3.58 -0.80 -17.19
N ALA A 116 -3.21 0.48 -17.10
CA ALA A 116 -2.74 1.10 -15.87
C ALA A 116 -3.60 2.29 -15.44
N THR A 117 -3.65 2.53 -14.13
CA THR A 117 -4.15 3.77 -13.54
C THR A 117 -2.97 4.54 -12.96
N PHE A 118 -2.82 5.81 -13.35
CA PHE A 118 -1.75 6.66 -12.85
C PHE A 118 -2.22 7.37 -11.58
N LEU A 119 -1.38 7.31 -10.54
CA LEU A 119 -1.59 8.00 -9.28
C LEU A 119 -0.47 9.03 -9.10
N SER A 120 -0.85 10.24 -8.74
CA SER A 120 0.10 11.31 -8.42
C SER A 120 -0.39 12.08 -7.20
N THR A 121 0.54 12.54 -6.36
CA THR A 121 0.25 13.45 -5.25
C THR A 121 0.84 14.82 -5.54
N ALA A 122 0.11 15.87 -5.19
CA ALA A 122 0.57 17.24 -5.32
C ALA A 122 0.19 18.02 -4.06
N LEU A 123 1.16 18.79 -3.54
CA LEU A 123 0.88 19.77 -2.50
C LEU A 123 0.41 21.05 -3.17
N MET A 124 -0.78 21.53 -2.81
CA MET A 124 -1.37 22.73 -3.38
C MET A 124 -1.80 23.71 -2.28
N GLU A 125 -1.50 24.98 -2.47
CA GLU A 125 -1.99 26.05 -1.61
C GLU A 125 -3.48 26.35 -1.90
N ARG A 126 -4.18 26.95 -0.94
CA ARG A 126 -5.63 27.21 -1.05
C ARG A 126 -6.01 28.04 -2.29
N GLU A 127 -5.14 28.98 -2.68
CA GLU A 127 -5.35 29.82 -3.87
C GLU A 127 -5.26 29.03 -5.18
N GLN A 128 -4.54 27.91 -5.17
CA GLN A 128 -4.35 27.05 -6.35
C GLN A 128 -5.49 26.04 -6.55
N LYS A 129 -6.44 25.93 -5.61
CA LYS A 129 -7.59 25.02 -5.73
C LYS A 129 -8.49 25.34 -6.95
N ILE A 130 -8.44 26.56 -7.46
CA ILE A 130 -9.14 26.93 -8.70
C ILE A 130 -8.63 26.10 -9.88
N LEU A 131 -7.32 25.78 -9.91
CA LEU A 131 -6.71 24.95 -10.94
C LEU A 131 -7.26 23.53 -10.95
N LEU A 132 -7.66 23.00 -9.78
CA LEU A 132 -8.26 21.66 -9.69
C LEU A 132 -9.60 21.61 -10.43
N ASN A 133 -10.42 22.63 -10.31
CA ASN A 133 -11.71 22.69 -11.03
C ASN A 133 -11.49 22.75 -12.54
N GLU A 134 -10.53 23.53 -13.01
CA GLU A 134 -10.16 23.58 -14.42
C GLU A 134 -9.60 22.23 -14.91
N LEU A 135 -8.78 21.57 -14.10
CA LEU A 135 -8.20 20.26 -14.40
C LEU A 135 -9.31 19.21 -14.58
N VAL A 136 -10.23 19.12 -13.62
CA VAL A 136 -11.35 18.16 -13.66
C VAL A 136 -12.29 18.46 -14.83
N GLN A 137 -12.55 19.74 -15.14
CA GLN A 137 -13.35 20.10 -16.32
C GLN A 137 -12.69 19.73 -17.63
N ARG A 138 -11.36 19.88 -17.71
CA ARG A 138 -10.60 19.57 -18.93
C ARG A 138 -10.37 18.07 -19.10
N PHE A 139 -10.28 17.33 -18.00
CA PHE A 139 -9.99 15.90 -17.98
C PHE A 139 -11.00 15.18 -17.05
N PRO A 140 -12.20 14.88 -17.52
CA PRO A 140 -13.28 14.33 -16.70
C PRO A 140 -13.01 12.90 -16.19
N THR A 141 -11.95 12.24 -16.69
CA THR A 141 -11.49 10.91 -16.23
C THR A 141 -10.58 10.98 -15.01
N ILE A 142 -10.14 12.17 -14.59
CA ILE A 142 -9.31 12.34 -13.40
C ILE A 142 -10.20 12.37 -12.16
N VAL A 143 -9.82 11.56 -11.17
CA VAL A 143 -10.42 11.62 -9.83
C VAL A 143 -9.47 12.38 -8.92
N VAL A 144 -9.92 13.48 -8.34
CA VAL A 144 -9.17 14.27 -7.36
C VAL A 144 -9.69 13.96 -5.97
N ILE A 145 -8.78 13.59 -5.06
CA ILE A 145 -9.09 13.35 -3.66
C ILE A 145 -8.37 14.40 -2.81
N GLU A 146 -9.13 15.27 -2.17
CA GLU A 146 -8.58 16.27 -1.25
C GLU A 146 -8.37 15.64 0.14
N ILE A 147 -7.13 15.38 0.49
CA ILE A 147 -6.76 14.75 1.77
C ILE A 147 -6.98 15.69 2.95
N ASP A 148 -6.84 17.01 2.77
CA ASP A 148 -7.05 18.02 3.82
C ASP A 148 -8.43 17.91 4.45
N ALA A 149 -9.48 17.74 3.64
CA ALA A 149 -10.85 17.61 4.12
C ALA A 149 -11.05 16.33 4.97
N LEU A 150 -10.38 15.25 4.62
CA LEU A 150 -10.40 14.01 5.40
C LEU A 150 -9.69 14.18 6.74
N ILE A 151 -8.54 14.86 6.75
CA ILE A 151 -7.77 15.13 7.98
C ILE A 151 -8.59 16.02 8.93
N GLU A 152 -9.21 17.09 8.44
CA GLU A 152 -10.08 17.95 9.24
C GLU A 152 -11.26 17.16 9.84
N GLN A 153 -11.86 16.26 9.09
CA GLN A 153 -12.95 15.42 9.58
C GLN A 153 -12.48 14.48 10.69
N ILE A 154 -11.31 13.84 10.54
CA ILE A 154 -10.71 12.96 11.56
C ILE A 154 -10.39 13.76 12.82
N GLN A 155 -9.79 14.93 12.70
CA GLN A 155 -9.47 15.81 13.82
C GLN A 155 -10.73 16.23 14.60
N ASN A 156 -11.82 16.54 13.91
CA ASN A 156 -13.09 16.88 14.54
C ASN A 156 -13.67 15.69 15.31
N ILE A 157 -13.58 14.47 14.78
CA ILE A 157 -14.03 13.26 15.48
C ILE A 157 -13.19 13.03 16.75
N ILE A 158 -11.85 13.15 16.64
CA ILE A 158 -10.94 13.02 17.78
C ILE A 158 -11.28 14.07 18.85
N ALA A 159 -11.48 15.31 18.48
CA ALA A 159 -11.85 16.38 19.40
C ALA A 159 -13.17 16.10 20.14
N GLN A 160 -14.18 15.57 19.43
CA GLN A 160 -15.46 15.18 20.05
C GLN A 160 -15.29 14.04 21.06
N VAL A 161 -14.49 13.01 20.71
CA VAL A 161 -14.21 11.89 21.62
C VAL A 161 -13.46 12.37 22.85
N THR A 162 -12.44 13.22 22.69
CA THR A 162 -11.67 13.81 23.79
C THR A 162 -12.57 14.61 24.73
N SER A 163 -13.43 15.47 24.19
CA SER A 163 -14.38 16.28 24.97
C SER A 163 -15.38 15.41 25.75
N ALA A 164 -15.85 14.30 25.18
CA ALA A 164 -16.71 13.36 25.88
C ALA A 164 -15.99 12.68 27.06
N ILE A 165 -14.73 12.29 26.88
CA ILE A 165 -13.91 11.69 27.94
C ILE A 165 -13.63 12.70 29.05
N GLU A 166 -13.34 13.95 28.71
CA GLU A 166 -13.16 15.04 29.68
C GLU A 166 -14.42 15.23 30.53
N LEU A 167 -15.59 15.29 29.90
CA LEU A 167 -16.87 15.45 30.60
C LEU A 167 -17.12 14.30 31.59
N ILE A 168 -16.90 13.06 31.15
CA ILE A 168 -17.07 11.87 32.04
C ILE A 168 -16.06 11.92 33.17
N SER A 169 -14.82 12.30 32.92
CA SER A 169 -13.77 12.40 33.94
C SER A 169 -14.10 13.44 34.99
N VAL A 170 -14.59 14.61 34.61
CA VAL A 170 -15.03 15.67 35.50
C VAL A 170 -16.21 15.17 36.35
N LEU A 171 -17.17 14.48 35.74
CA LEU A 171 -18.34 13.96 36.44
C LEU A 171 -17.93 12.93 37.52
N VAL A 172 -17.01 12.02 37.17
CA VAL A 172 -16.48 11.03 38.12
C VAL A 172 -15.72 11.70 39.25
N LEU A 173 -14.91 12.72 38.98
CA LEU A 173 -14.20 13.49 40.03
C LEU A 173 -15.17 14.20 40.97
N VAL A 174 -16.21 14.83 40.42
CA VAL A 174 -17.24 15.49 41.23
C VAL A 174 -17.98 14.49 42.12
N CYS A 175 -18.41 13.35 41.55
CA CYS A 175 -19.06 12.29 42.33
C CYS A 175 -18.13 11.74 43.44
N GLY A 176 -16.86 11.51 43.11
CA GLY A 176 -15.87 11.07 44.11
C GLY A 176 -15.65 12.07 45.23
N ALA A 177 -15.59 13.37 44.94
CA ALA A 177 -15.49 14.44 45.92
C ALA A 177 -16.72 14.52 46.83
N LEU A 178 -17.93 14.37 46.30
CA LEU A 178 -19.16 14.35 47.04
C LEU A 178 -19.23 13.17 48.02
N VAL A 179 -18.77 11.99 47.62
CA VAL A 179 -18.71 10.80 48.49
C VAL A 179 -17.71 10.98 49.63
N LEU A 180 -16.61 11.70 49.40
CA LEU A 180 -15.62 11.98 50.47
C LEU A 180 -16.08 13.04 51.45
N LEU A 181 -17.07 13.88 51.12
CA LEU A 181 -17.62 14.93 51.95
C LEU A 181 -18.86 14.48 52.72
N ALA A 182 -19.42 13.31 52.39
CA ALA A 182 -20.59 12.72 53.04
C ALA A 182 -20.19 11.77 54.16
#